data_7fe3a4f4843a1642a0bb0e552a2afa01
#
_entry.id   7fe3a4f4843a1642a0bb0e552a2afa01
#
_cell.length_a   1.000
_cell.length_b   1.000
_cell.length_c   1.000
_cell.angle_alpha   90.00
_cell.angle_beta   90.00
_cell.angle_gamma   90.00
#
_symmetry.space_group_name_H-M   'P 1'
#
loop_
_entity.id
_entity.type
_entity.pdbx_description
1 polymer ?
#
loop_
_entity_poly.entity_id
_entity_poly.type
_entity_poly.pdbx_seq_one_letter_code
_entity_poly.pdbx_strand_id
1 'polypeptide(L)'
;MSGLGEPGFEADRIPSFPVRVVEGRVQVNVAAASPRQRAPHPPHPLARPPRRTDGPTRVAGISTTVMRRDAPRYSGSEALLTSALAAARDGGCETQLISLDALRFHACEGYYSKAARACTWPCSITQMRADDELTAVYEALVHWADVVLVATPIRWGQASSLYFKMAERLNCIQNQITTHNRVLIQNKVAGFIIVGGQDNVQGVAGQMLGFFAELGFQFPPFPYVAHSRGWSAEDMERNVAAVRDTPELHEGAADLARRAVETSRRLLQTVPSPAIKRGGRKAHAAPRSEHGGVGDAAS
;
A
#
# COMPACT_ATOMS: atom_id res chain seq x y z
N MET A 1 -4.03 8.89 -34.65
CA MET A 1 -4.55 8.79 -33.27
C MET A 1 -5.72 9.75 -33.17
N SER A 2 -6.85 9.30 -32.61
CA SER A 2 -8.12 10.05 -32.58
C SER A 2 -8.13 11.24 -31.63
N GLY A 3 -7.17 11.38 -30.76
CA GLY A 3 -7.14 12.39 -29.68
C GLY A 3 -8.21 12.18 -28.61
N LEU A 4 -8.91 11.05 -28.64
CA LEU A 4 -9.92 10.70 -27.63
C LEU A 4 -9.23 10.22 -26.35
N GLY A 5 -9.90 10.40 -25.20
CA GLY A 5 -9.49 9.86 -23.93
C GLY A 5 -9.51 8.34 -23.89
N GLU A 6 -8.90 7.76 -22.86
CA GLU A 6 -8.91 6.31 -22.63
C GLU A 6 -10.33 5.83 -22.26
N PRO A 7 -10.60 4.50 -22.29
CA PRO A 7 -11.87 3.95 -21.83
C PRO A 7 -12.27 4.46 -20.43
N GLY A 8 -13.49 4.97 -20.32
CA GLY A 8 -13.98 5.65 -19.11
C GLY A 8 -13.70 7.16 -19.05
N PHE A 9 -12.88 7.67 -19.97
CA PHE A 9 -12.52 9.09 -20.08
C PHE A 9 -12.70 9.61 -21.53
N GLU A 10 -13.61 9.03 -22.27
CA GLU A 10 -13.82 9.28 -23.70
C GLU A 10 -14.14 10.76 -24.01
N ALA A 11 -14.72 11.47 -23.03
CA ALA A 11 -15.02 12.88 -23.14
C ALA A 11 -13.79 13.79 -23.01
N ASP A 12 -12.66 13.28 -22.47
CA ASP A 12 -11.42 13.99 -22.40
C ASP A 12 -10.70 13.95 -23.75
N ARG A 13 -10.19 15.08 -24.20
CA ARG A 13 -9.44 15.19 -25.45
C ARG A 13 -8.13 15.93 -25.22
N ILE A 14 -7.06 15.38 -25.80
CA ILE A 14 -5.79 16.10 -25.91
C ILE A 14 -5.87 17.11 -27.07
N PRO A 15 -5.08 18.20 -27.05
CA PRO A 15 -4.98 19.10 -28.18
C PRO A 15 -4.57 18.34 -29.46
N SER A 16 -5.26 18.58 -30.55
CA SER A 16 -4.88 18.08 -31.87
C SER A 16 -4.53 19.25 -32.80
N PHE A 17 -3.66 18.98 -33.74
CA PHE A 17 -3.14 19.97 -34.64
C PHE A 17 -3.45 19.54 -36.08
N PRO A 18 -3.96 20.44 -36.95
CA PRO A 18 -4.07 20.14 -38.37
C PRO A 18 -2.70 19.84 -38.98
N VAL A 19 -2.64 18.78 -39.75
CA VAL A 19 -1.38 18.33 -40.41
C VAL A 19 -1.66 18.22 -41.89
N ARG A 20 -0.68 18.67 -42.71
CA ARG A 20 -0.66 18.46 -44.16
C ARG A 20 0.72 18.02 -44.63
N VAL A 21 0.76 17.32 -45.72
CA VAL A 21 2.01 16.94 -46.38
C VAL A 21 2.16 17.79 -47.64
N VAL A 22 3.27 18.50 -47.75
CA VAL A 22 3.62 19.32 -48.91
C VAL A 22 5.02 18.93 -49.33
N GLU A 23 5.19 18.53 -50.59
CA GLU A 23 6.48 18.10 -51.12
C GLU A 23 7.23 17.09 -50.25
N GLY A 24 6.49 16.10 -49.70
CA GLY A 24 7.06 15.05 -48.85
C GLY A 24 7.40 15.51 -47.42
N ARG A 25 7.12 16.76 -47.06
CA ARG A 25 7.35 17.31 -45.71
C ARG A 25 6.04 17.44 -44.94
N VAL A 26 6.05 16.98 -43.69
CA VAL A 26 4.92 17.12 -42.77
C VAL A 26 4.91 18.53 -42.18
N GLN A 27 3.86 19.28 -42.43
CA GLN A 27 3.63 20.61 -41.83
C GLN A 27 2.52 20.51 -40.78
N VAL A 28 2.76 21.08 -39.60
CA VAL A 28 1.80 21.12 -38.50
C VAL A 28 1.37 22.56 -38.25
N ASN A 29 0.08 22.81 -38.27
CA ASN A 29 -0.44 24.13 -37.94
C ASN A 29 -0.64 24.25 -36.43
N VAL A 30 0.38 24.81 -35.75
CA VAL A 30 0.35 24.99 -34.29
C VAL A 30 -0.62 26.08 -33.82
N ALA A 31 -0.96 27.04 -34.71
CA ALA A 31 -1.88 28.13 -34.40
C ALA A 31 -3.35 27.68 -34.43
N ALA A 32 -3.66 26.59 -35.12
CA ALA A 32 -5.00 26.03 -35.25
C ALA A 32 -5.17 24.78 -34.35
N ALA A 33 -4.49 24.74 -33.21
CA ALA A 33 -4.67 23.66 -32.24
C ALA A 33 -6.09 23.63 -31.72
N SER A 34 -6.70 22.44 -31.69
CA SER A 34 -7.94 22.28 -30.91
C SER A 34 -7.62 22.38 -29.42
N PRO A 35 -8.41 23.11 -28.62
CA PRO A 35 -8.14 23.25 -27.20
C PRO A 35 -8.28 21.89 -26.50
N ARG A 36 -7.49 21.71 -25.44
CA ARG A 36 -7.67 20.56 -24.55
C ARG A 36 -9.06 20.64 -23.92
N GLN A 37 -9.81 19.56 -24.06
CA GLN A 37 -11.09 19.41 -23.38
C GLN A 37 -10.91 18.46 -22.20
N ARG A 38 -11.43 18.84 -21.04
CA ARG A 38 -11.59 17.95 -19.86
C ARG A 38 -13.05 17.96 -19.49
N ALA A 39 -13.67 16.79 -19.54
CA ALA A 39 -14.97 16.62 -18.94
C ALA A 39 -14.85 16.61 -17.41
N PRO A 40 -15.83 17.18 -16.69
CA PRO A 40 -15.90 17.00 -15.25
C PRO A 40 -16.19 15.54 -14.94
N HIS A 41 -15.22 14.85 -14.33
CA HIS A 41 -15.41 13.50 -13.84
C HIS A 41 -15.77 13.53 -12.34
N PRO A 42 -16.68 12.67 -11.87
CA PRO A 42 -16.93 12.55 -10.45
C PRO A 42 -15.62 12.10 -9.75
N PRO A 43 -15.32 12.65 -8.56
CA PRO A 43 -14.15 12.22 -7.81
C PRO A 43 -14.22 10.70 -7.54
N HIS A 44 -13.09 10.03 -7.68
CA HIS A 44 -13.00 8.60 -7.33
C HIS A 44 -13.46 8.39 -5.87
N PRO A 45 -14.23 7.33 -5.54
CA PRO A 45 -14.75 7.09 -4.20
C PRO A 45 -13.71 7.14 -3.09
N LEU A 46 -12.47 6.68 -3.35
CA LEU A 46 -11.36 6.76 -2.41
C LEU A 46 -10.81 8.18 -2.19
N ALA A 47 -11.16 9.16 -3.02
CA ALA A 47 -10.66 10.54 -2.89
C ALA A 47 -11.30 11.30 -1.72
N ARG A 48 -12.37 10.75 -1.12
CA ARG A 48 -13.02 11.34 0.05
C ARG A 48 -12.05 11.51 1.23
N PRO A 49 -12.23 12.51 2.10
CA PRO A 49 -11.43 12.62 3.31
C PRO A 49 -11.59 11.41 4.21
N PRO A 50 -10.49 10.88 4.79
CA PRO A 50 -10.59 9.81 5.78
C PRO A 50 -11.38 10.34 7.00
N ARG A 51 -12.44 9.65 7.36
CA ARG A 51 -13.23 9.97 8.55
C ARG A 51 -13.60 8.67 9.24
N ARG A 52 -13.26 8.55 10.50
CA ARG A 52 -13.80 7.48 11.33
C ARG A 52 -15.28 7.74 11.57
N THR A 53 -16.09 6.72 11.37
CA THR A 53 -17.49 6.71 11.81
C THR A 53 -17.58 6.09 13.20
N ASP A 54 -18.55 6.52 14.00
CA ASP A 54 -18.84 5.92 15.29
C ASP A 54 -19.18 4.43 15.11
N GLY A 55 -18.96 3.65 16.14
CA GLY A 55 -19.23 2.22 16.12
C GLY A 55 -18.11 1.39 16.75
N PRO A 56 -18.18 0.06 16.61
CA PRO A 56 -17.17 -0.84 17.14
C PRO A 56 -15.80 -0.60 16.48
N THR A 57 -14.75 -1.04 17.14
CA THR A 57 -13.40 -1.05 16.55
C THR A 57 -13.38 -1.99 15.35
N ARG A 58 -12.75 -1.57 14.26
CA ARG A 58 -12.68 -2.30 12.99
C ARG A 58 -11.29 -2.83 12.75
N VAL A 59 -11.19 -4.14 12.54
CA VAL A 59 -9.91 -4.83 12.33
C VAL A 59 -9.87 -5.45 10.95
N ALA A 60 -8.96 -4.98 10.11
CA ALA A 60 -8.67 -5.58 8.82
C ALA A 60 -7.47 -6.53 8.92
N GLY A 61 -7.65 -7.77 8.51
CA GLY A 61 -6.56 -8.72 8.28
C GLY A 61 -6.19 -8.75 6.80
N ILE A 62 -4.91 -8.65 6.50
CA ILE A 62 -4.39 -8.77 5.14
C ILE A 62 -3.48 -9.99 5.07
N SER A 63 -3.89 -11.01 4.33
CA SER A 63 -3.07 -12.19 4.02
C SER A 63 -2.28 -11.94 2.74
N THR A 64 -0.96 -12.12 2.83
CA THR A 64 -0.06 -12.02 1.68
C THR A 64 0.46 -13.40 1.21
N THR A 65 -0.22 -14.46 1.65
CA THR A 65 0.09 -15.83 1.22
C THR A 65 -0.26 -16.02 -0.25
N VAL A 66 0.70 -16.58 -1.00
CA VAL A 66 0.46 -17.08 -2.37
C VAL A 66 0.10 -18.55 -2.30
N MET A 67 -1.08 -18.90 -2.80
CA MET A 67 -1.56 -20.26 -2.76
C MET A 67 -2.39 -20.59 -4.04
N ARG A 68 -2.22 -21.80 -4.57
CA ARG A 68 -3.10 -22.27 -5.63
C ARG A 68 -4.53 -22.47 -5.08
N ARG A 69 -5.50 -21.84 -5.71
CA ARG A 69 -6.90 -21.91 -5.27
C ARG A 69 -7.57 -23.24 -5.59
N ASP A 70 -7.14 -23.87 -6.69
CA ASP A 70 -7.61 -25.19 -7.12
C ASP A 70 -7.03 -26.35 -6.27
N ALA A 71 -5.96 -26.07 -5.51
CA ALA A 71 -5.33 -27.01 -4.59
C ALA A 71 -4.90 -26.27 -3.30
N PRO A 72 -5.85 -25.86 -2.46
CA PRO A 72 -5.54 -25.07 -1.28
C PRO A 72 -4.70 -25.89 -0.29
N ARG A 73 -3.69 -25.23 0.29
CA ARG A 73 -2.81 -25.81 1.31
C ARG A 73 -3.00 -25.06 2.61
N TYR A 74 -2.66 -25.69 3.72
CA TYR A 74 -2.60 -24.98 4.99
C TYR A 74 -1.54 -23.86 4.93
N SER A 75 -1.94 -22.66 5.29
CA SER A 75 -1.05 -21.51 5.42
C SER A 75 -0.93 -21.12 6.88
N GLY A 76 0.25 -21.30 7.48
CA GLY A 76 0.48 -20.96 8.88
C GLY A 76 0.24 -19.47 9.17
N SER A 77 0.71 -18.58 8.30
CA SER A 77 0.51 -17.14 8.51
C SER A 77 -0.97 -16.74 8.43
N GLU A 78 -1.73 -17.32 7.50
CA GLU A 78 -3.16 -17.02 7.38
C GLU A 78 -3.98 -17.68 8.49
N ALA A 79 -3.59 -18.87 8.95
CA ALA A 79 -4.25 -19.52 10.10
C ALA A 79 -4.10 -18.69 11.38
N LEU A 80 -2.90 -18.20 11.67
CA LEU A 80 -2.67 -17.30 12.81
C LEU A 80 -3.43 -15.97 12.66
N LEU A 81 -3.50 -15.42 11.45
CA LEU A 81 -4.30 -14.22 11.17
C LEU A 81 -5.78 -14.47 11.43
N THR A 82 -6.29 -15.65 11.04
CA THR A 82 -7.68 -16.05 11.29
C THR A 82 -7.96 -16.13 12.78
N SER A 83 -7.05 -16.70 13.58
CA SER A 83 -7.16 -16.72 15.04
C SER A 83 -7.15 -15.32 15.65
N ALA A 84 -6.29 -14.43 15.15
CA ALA A 84 -6.25 -13.03 15.57
C ALA A 84 -7.57 -12.30 15.29
N LEU A 85 -8.13 -12.49 14.09
CA LEU A 85 -9.42 -11.88 13.70
C LEU A 85 -10.60 -12.48 14.50
N ALA A 86 -10.57 -13.77 14.81
CA ALA A 86 -11.57 -14.40 15.68
C ALA A 86 -11.54 -13.77 17.08
N ALA A 87 -10.37 -13.66 17.68
CA ALA A 87 -10.23 -13.03 19.01
C ALA A 87 -10.69 -11.56 19.02
N ALA A 88 -10.42 -10.81 17.94
CA ALA A 88 -10.93 -9.45 17.80
C ALA A 88 -12.46 -9.41 17.73
N ARG A 89 -13.06 -10.33 16.97
CA ARG A 89 -14.52 -10.45 16.84
C ARG A 89 -15.17 -10.80 18.16
N ASP A 90 -14.60 -11.76 18.89
CA ASP A 90 -15.06 -12.16 20.22
C ASP A 90 -14.94 -10.99 21.22
N GLY A 91 -13.98 -10.10 21.03
CA GLY A 91 -13.80 -8.82 21.74
C GLY A 91 -14.73 -7.70 21.28
N GLY A 92 -15.74 -8.00 20.45
CA GLY A 92 -16.75 -7.04 19.98
C GLY A 92 -16.30 -6.12 18.84
N CYS A 93 -15.26 -6.51 18.09
CA CYS A 93 -14.82 -5.77 16.91
C CYS A 93 -15.53 -6.26 15.63
N GLU A 94 -15.71 -5.34 14.67
CA GLU A 94 -15.97 -5.74 13.30
C GLU A 94 -14.67 -6.20 12.64
N THR A 95 -14.72 -7.31 11.89
CA THR A 95 -13.52 -7.87 11.25
C THR A 95 -13.74 -8.15 9.79
N GLN A 96 -12.70 -7.96 8.97
CA GLN A 96 -12.66 -8.41 7.58
C GLN A 96 -11.30 -9.05 7.27
N LEU A 97 -11.30 -10.05 6.40
CA LEU A 97 -10.09 -10.67 5.86
C LEU A 97 -9.96 -10.31 4.37
N ILE A 98 -8.80 -9.79 3.98
CA ILE A 98 -8.42 -9.52 2.60
C ILE A 98 -7.28 -10.46 2.24
N SER A 99 -7.53 -11.42 1.37
CA SER A 99 -6.48 -12.26 0.79
C SER A 99 -5.98 -11.61 -0.50
N LEU A 100 -4.71 -11.19 -0.52
CA LEU A 100 -4.14 -10.54 -1.71
C LEU A 100 -4.07 -11.48 -2.91
N ASP A 101 -3.95 -12.79 -2.67
CA ASP A 101 -3.99 -13.80 -3.74
C ASP A 101 -5.37 -13.87 -4.43
N ALA A 102 -6.41 -13.42 -3.73
CA ALA A 102 -7.76 -13.35 -4.28
C ALA A 102 -7.98 -12.13 -5.19
N LEU A 103 -7.14 -11.12 -5.09
CA LEU A 103 -7.28 -9.86 -5.81
C LEU A 103 -6.45 -9.86 -7.11
N ARG A 104 -7.05 -9.37 -8.18
CA ARG A 104 -6.33 -9.00 -9.37
C ARG A 104 -5.84 -7.56 -9.22
N PHE A 105 -4.54 -7.35 -9.16
CA PHE A 105 -3.99 -6.01 -9.14
C PHE A 105 -2.62 -5.95 -9.81
N HIS A 106 -2.26 -4.77 -10.32
CA HIS A 106 -1.04 -4.55 -11.08
C HIS A 106 0.14 -4.18 -10.17
N ALA A 107 1.35 -4.46 -10.60
CA ALA A 107 2.57 -3.97 -9.93
C ALA A 107 2.67 -2.45 -10.06
N CYS A 108 3.49 -1.83 -9.20
CA CYS A 108 3.79 -0.42 -9.31
C CYS A 108 4.59 -0.13 -10.59
N GLU A 109 4.17 0.84 -11.38
CA GLU A 109 4.85 1.28 -12.59
C GLU A 109 5.80 2.48 -12.34
N GLY A 110 6.00 2.86 -11.09
CA GLY A 110 6.99 3.87 -10.72
C GLY A 110 6.69 5.28 -11.25
N TYR A 111 5.44 5.68 -11.42
CA TYR A 111 5.07 7.01 -11.94
C TYR A 111 5.74 8.17 -11.20
N TYR A 112 6.00 8.02 -9.89
CA TYR A 112 6.71 9.02 -9.09
C TYR A 112 8.13 9.31 -9.59
N SER A 113 8.77 8.36 -10.31
CA SER A 113 10.09 8.54 -10.89
C SER A 113 10.08 9.49 -12.09
N LYS A 114 8.94 9.62 -12.77
CA LYS A 114 8.76 10.57 -13.89
C LYS A 114 8.45 11.97 -13.38
N ALA A 115 7.55 12.06 -12.40
CA ALA A 115 7.22 13.28 -11.69
C ALA A 115 6.56 12.92 -10.36
N ALA A 116 7.00 13.50 -9.25
CA ALA A 116 6.46 13.19 -7.93
C ALA A 116 4.92 13.28 -7.87
N ARG A 117 4.33 14.24 -8.60
CA ARG A 117 2.88 14.44 -8.67
C ARG A 117 2.15 13.43 -9.54
N ALA A 118 2.85 12.60 -10.32
CA ALA A 118 2.22 11.55 -11.13
C ALA A 118 1.82 10.34 -10.30
N CYS A 119 2.36 10.18 -9.10
CA CYS A 119 1.90 9.21 -8.11
C CYS A 119 0.79 9.84 -7.26
N THR A 120 -0.44 9.74 -7.73
CA THR A 120 -1.62 10.40 -7.14
C THR A 120 -2.27 9.59 -6.02
N TRP A 121 -3.18 10.22 -5.31
CA TRP A 121 -4.16 9.53 -4.47
C TRP A 121 -5.58 9.81 -4.99
N PRO A 122 -6.38 8.78 -5.27
CA PRO A 122 -6.05 7.35 -5.31
C PRO A 122 -4.93 7.03 -6.30
N CYS A 123 -4.34 5.82 -6.19
CA CYS A 123 -3.22 5.40 -7.05
C CYS A 123 -3.55 5.57 -8.54
N SER A 124 -2.63 6.16 -9.30
CA SER A 124 -2.80 6.40 -10.74
C SER A 124 -3.13 5.13 -11.51
N ILE A 125 -2.49 3.99 -11.16
CA ILE A 125 -2.77 2.70 -11.80
C ILE A 125 -4.22 2.27 -11.54
N THR A 126 -4.69 2.37 -10.29
CA THR A 126 -6.07 2.06 -9.91
C THR A 126 -7.08 2.92 -10.67
N GLN A 127 -6.76 4.19 -10.93
CA GLN A 127 -7.65 5.08 -11.68
C GLN A 127 -7.65 4.79 -13.19
N MET A 128 -6.56 4.27 -13.72
CA MET A 128 -6.43 3.98 -15.16
C MET A 128 -6.85 2.55 -15.54
N ARG A 129 -6.96 1.65 -14.57
CA ARG A 129 -7.24 0.24 -14.82
C ARG A 129 -8.47 -0.22 -14.05
N ALA A 130 -9.56 -0.40 -14.76
CA ALA A 130 -10.84 -0.84 -14.18
C ALA A 130 -10.77 -2.24 -13.54
N ASP A 131 -9.78 -3.06 -13.92
CA ASP A 131 -9.55 -4.40 -13.39
C ASP A 131 -8.60 -4.44 -12.18
N ASP A 132 -8.17 -3.28 -11.65
CA ASP A 132 -7.28 -3.20 -10.49
C ASP A 132 -8.06 -3.23 -9.18
N GLU A 133 -8.11 -4.38 -8.55
CA GLU A 133 -8.90 -4.62 -7.33
C GLU A 133 -8.19 -4.20 -6.03
N LEU A 134 -7.01 -3.54 -6.10
CA LEU A 134 -6.31 -3.05 -4.91
C LEU A 134 -7.08 -1.96 -4.15
N THR A 135 -8.16 -1.45 -4.74
CA THR A 135 -9.13 -0.56 -4.10
C THR A 135 -9.62 -1.10 -2.76
N ALA A 136 -9.79 -2.42 -2.62
CA ALA A 136 -10.21 -3.06 -1.37
C ALA A 136 -9.19 -2.82 -0.23
N VAL A 137 -7.90 -2.89 -0.55
CA VAL A 137 -6.82 -2.62 0.41
C VAL A 137 -6.79 -1.13 0.76
N TYR A 138 -6.88 -0.23 -0.21
CA TYR A 138 -6.92 1.22 0.05
C TYR A 138 -8.12 1.61 0.91
N GLU A 139 -9.29 1.06 0.61
CA GLU A 139 -10.49 1.28 1.42
C GLU A 139 -10.28 0.82 2.86
N ALA A 140 -9.74 -0.39 3.05
CA ALA A 140 -9.46 -0.92 4.37
C ALA A 140 -8.46 -0.05 5.14
N LEU A 141 -7.31 0.26 4.55
CA LEU A 141 -6.23 0.99 5.22
C LEU A 141 -6.61 2.44 5.54
N VAL A 142 -7.23 3.15 4.58
CA VAL A 142 -7.44 4.59 4.70
C VAL A 142 -8.79 4.92 5.34
N HIS A 143 -9.85 4.20 4.98
CA HIS A 143 -11.21 4.60 5.33
C HIS A 143 -11.88 3.74 6.38
N TRP A 144 -11.66 2.41 6.34
CA TRP A 144 -12.48 1.51 7.13
C TRP A 144 -11.83 1.09 8.45
N ALA A 145 -10.61 0.53 8.43
CA ALA A 145 -10.00 -0.09 9.60
C ALA A 145 -9.45 0.92 10.61
N ASP A 146 -9.59 0.63 11.89
CA ASP A 146 -8.87 1.25 13.00
C ASP A 146 -7.57 0.47 13.29
N VAL A 147 -7.59 -0.85 13.06
CA VAL A 147 -6.46 -1.77 13.24
C VAL A 147 -6.25 -2.58 11.96
N VAL A 148 -5.00 -2.74 11.57
CA VAL A 148 -4.59 -3.55 10.42
C VAL A 148 -3.60 -4.61 10.86
N LEU A 149 -3.93 -5.88 10.65
CA LEU A 149 -3.04 -7.01 10.89
C LEU A 149 -2.57 -7.58 9.54
N VAL A 150 -1.27 -7.58 9.30
CA VAL A 150 -0.70 -8.10 8.04
C VAL A 150 0.04 -9.39 8.30
N ALA A 151 -0.39 -10.46 7.64
CA ALA A 151 0.24 -11.77 7.74
C ALA A 151 1.04 -12.09 6.47
N THR A 152 2.29 -12.50 6.64
CA THR A 152 3.19 -12.84 5.54
C THR A 152 3.99 -14.12 5.81
N PRO A 153 4.17 -14.99 4.81
CA PRO A 153 5.19 -16.01 4.88
C PRO A 153 6.58 -15.41 4.59
N ILE A 154 7.62 -15.97 5.20
CA ILE A 154 9.01 -15.67 4.82
C ILE A 154 9.34 -16.45 3.54
N ARG A 155 9.92 -15.77 2.56
CA ARG A 155 10.47 -16.32 1.32
C ARG A 155 11.86 -15.72 1.09
N TRP A 156 12.88 -16.58 1.01
CA TRP A 156 14.28 -16.12 0.87
C TRP A 156 14.69 -15.06 1.90
N GLY A 157 14.29 -15.23 3.16
CA GLY A 157 14.57 -14.28 4.22
C GLY A 157 13.82 -12.93 4.09
N GLN A 158 12.79 -12.86 3.27
CA GLN A 158 11.99 -11.66 3.01
C GLN A 158 10.49 -11.94 3.18
N ALA A 159 9.68 -10.91 3.30
CA ALA A 159 8.24 -11.03 3.15
C ALA A 159 7.86 -11.56 1.75
N SER A 160 6.63 -12.02 1.57
CA SER A 160 6.20 -12.59 0.29
C SER A 160 6.21 -11.57 -0.86
N SER A 161 6.27 -12.04 -2.09
CA SER A 161 6.19 -11.19 -3.29
C SER A 161 4.88 -10.38 -3.35
N LEU A 162 3.76 -10.95 -2.87
CA LEU A 162 2.49 -10.22 -2.79
C LEU A 162 2.55 -9.07 -1.77
N TYR A 163 3.26 -9.25 -0.66
CA TYR A 163 3.50 -8.16 0.27
C TYR A 163 4.22 -7.00 -0.42
N PHE A 164 5.32 -7.26 -1.12
CA PHE A 164 6.07 -6.20 -1.81
C PHE A 164 5.27 -5.56 -2.94
N LYS A 165 4.55 -6.36 -3.72
CA LYS A 165 3.68 -5.85 -4.78
C LYS A 165 2.62 -4.89 -4.23
N MET A 166 2.03 -5.19 -3.07
CA MET A 166 1.14 -4.29 -2.36
C MET A 166 1.90 -3.07 -1.82
N ALA A 167 3.01 -3.28 -1.11
CA ALA A 167 3.77 -2.22 -0.45
C ALA A 167 4.23 -1.15 -1.44
N GLU A 168 4.77 -1.52 -2.59
CA GLU A 168 5.13 -0.58 -3.66
C GLU A 168 3.94 0.26 -4.12
N ARG A 169 2.76 -0.34 -4.23
CA ARG A 169 1.53 0.35 -4.62
C ARG A 169 1.03 1.32 -3.52
N LEU A 170 1.32 1.06 -2.24
CA LEU A 170 0.98 1.96 -1.14
C LEU A 170 1.84 3.24 -1.11
N ASN A 171 2.86 3.35 -1.95
CA ASN A 171 3.63 4.58 -2.11
C ASN A 171 2.73 5.80 -2.42
N CYS A 172 1.60 5.61 -3.05
CA CYS A 172 0.64 6.70 -3.30
C CYS A 172 0.09 7.33 -2.00
N ILE A 173 0.04 6.59 -0.89
CA ILE A 173 -0.35 7.10 0.44
C ILE A 173 0.80 7.92 1.03
N GLN A 174 2.03 7.37 1.00
CA GLN A 174 3.22 8.06 1.51
C GLN A 174 3.49 9.35 0.71
N ASN A 175 3.26 9.33 -0.60
CA ASN A 175 3.45 10.49 -1.46
C ASN A 175 2.50 11.66 -1.14
N GLN A 176 1.33 11.41 -0.53
CA GLN A 176 0.47 12.47 -0.03
C GLN A 176 1.12 13.23 1.12
N ILE A 177 1.91 12.55 1.96
CA ILE A 177 2.65 13.19 3.06
C ILE A 177 3.77 14.06 2.48
N THR A 178 4.55 13.53 1.54
CA THR A 178 5.74 14.22 1.02
C THR A 178 5.43 15.37 0.07
N THR A 179 4.43 15.21 -0.79
CA THR A 179 4.12 16.20 -1.84
C THR A 179 2.99 17.16 -1.47
N HIS A 180 2.08 16.74 -0.60
CA HIS A 180 0.88 17.52 -0.28
C HIS A 180 0.73 17.83 1.23
N ASN A 181 1.67 17.41 2.06
CA ASN A 181 1.61 17.52 3.54
C ASN A 181 0.28 17.00 4.10
N ARG A 182 -0.25 15.94 3.49
CA ARG A 182 -1.54 15.33 3.80
C ARG A 182 -1.33 13.91 4.33
N VAL A 183 -1.61 13.70 5.62
CA VAL A 183 -1.59 12.37 6.24
C VAL A 183 -2.95 11.71 6.06
N LEU A 184 -3.00 10.61 5.31
CA LEU A 184 -4.24 9.84 5.09
C LEU A 184 -4.52 8.84 6.21
N ILE A 185 -3.47 8.32 6.84
CA ILE A 185 -3.57 7.34 7.92
C ILE A 185 -3.27 8.03 9.24
N GLN A 186 -4.28 8.20 10.06
CA GLN A 186 -4.18 8.86 11.37
C GLN A 186 -4.88 8.01 12.43
N ASN A 187 -4.26 7.91 13.61
CA ASN A 187 -4.79 7.19 14.77
C ASN A 187 -5.15 5.73 14.46
N LYS A 188 -4.41 5.10 13.55
CA LYS A 188 -4.58 3.70 13.17
C LYS A 188 -3.39 2.87 13.64
N VAL A 189 -3.64 1.62 13.95
CA VAL A 189 -2.66 0.70 14.52
C VAL A 189 -2.37 -0.43 13.54
N ALA A 190 -1.09 -0.80 13.37
CA ALA A 190 -0.69 -1.97 12.61
C ALA A 190 0.00 -3.00 13.48
N GLY A 191 -0.19 -4.29 13.14
CA GLY A 191 0.50 -5.42 13.73
C GLY A 191 0.81 -6.48 12.67
N PHE A 192 1.79 -7.36 12.95
CA PHE A 192 2.30 -8.28 11.93
C PHE A 192 2.35 -9.72 12.42
N ILE A 193 2.08 -10.66 11.50
CA ILE A 193 2.17 -12.09 11.72
C ILE A 193 3.11 -12.65 10.66
N ILE A 194 4.24 -13.22 11.11
CA ILE A 194 5.34 -13.61 10.23
C ILE A 194 5.64 -15.09 10.45
N VAL A 195 5.45 -15.91 9.42
CA VAL A 195 5.66 -17.35 9.53
C VAL A 195 6.56 -17.83 8.39
N GLY A 196 7.60 -18.54 8.71
CA GLY A 196 8.49 -19.06 7.71
C GLY A 196 9.10 -20.41 8.02
N GLY A 197 9.53 -21.11 7.00
CA GLY A 197 10.46 -22.23 7.09
C GLY A 197 11.91 -21.77 7.00
N GLN A 198 12.17 -20.49 6.87
CA GLN A 198 13.48 -19.87 6.83
C GLN A 198 13.59 -18.80 7.92
N ASP A 199 14.80 -18.48 8.31
CA ASP A 199 15.06 -17.46 9.31
C ASP A 199 14.93 -16.02 8.74
N ASN A 200 15.34 -15.04 9.51
CA ASN A 200 15.26 -13.60 9.28
C ASN A 200 13.95 -12.95 9.72
N VAL A 201 13.33 -13.50 10.74
CA VAL A 201 12.11 -12.93 11.33
C VAL A 201 12.30 -11.45 11.68
N GLN A 202 13.40 -11.10 12.35
CA GLN A 202 13.68 -9.73 12.79
C GLN A 202 13.86 -8.78 11.60
N GLY A 203 14.52 -9.22 10.53
CA GLY A 203 14.69 -8.42 9.32
C GLY A 203 13.37 -8.13 8.64
N VAL A 204 12.52 -9.14 8.51
CA VAL A 204 11.17 -8.99 7.94
C VAL A 204 10.30 -8.07 8.81
N ALA A 205 10.28 -8.29 10.13
CA ALA A 205 9.53 -7.46 11.07
C ALA A 205 9.99 -6.00 11.03
N GLY A 206 11.30 -5.75 11.06
CA GLY A 206 11.87 -4.40 11.00
C GLY A 206 11.51 -3.67 9.72
N GLN A 207 11.54 -4.36 8.58
CA GLN A 207 11.15 -3.81 7.29
C GLN A 207 9.65 -3.44 7.25
N MET A 208 8.78 -4.33 7.74
CA MET A 208 7.34 -4.08 7.79
C MET A 208 7.01 -2.93 8.74
N LEU A 209 7.62 -2.89 9.93
CA LEU A 209 7.46 -1.80 10.89
C LEU A 209 7.88 -0.45 10.29
N GLY A 210 9.09 -0.38 9.70
CA GLY A 210 9.59 0.84 9.08
C GLY A 210 8.68 1.34 7.97
N PHE A 211 8.21 0.44 7.10
CA PHE A 211 7.32 0.80 6.01
C PHE A 211 5.96 1.33 6.51
N PHE A 212 5.31 0.63 7.43
CA PHE A 212 4.01 1.06 7.95
C PHE A 212 4.09 2.32 8.80
N ALA A 213 5.22 2.54 9.50
CA ALA A 213 5.50 3.81 10.21
C ALA A 213 5.53 5.00 9.24
N GLU A 214 6.16 4.85 8.07
CA GLU A 214 6.22 5.88 7.03
C GLU A 214 4.84 6.20 6.42
N LEU A 215 3.88 5.27 6.48
CA LEU A 215 2.50 5.52 6.07
C LEU A 215 1.69 6.28 7.13
N GLY A 216 2.13 6.29 8.39
CA GLY A 216 1.45 6.97 9.51
C GLY A 216 0.81 6.04 10.54
N PHE A 217 1.01 4.73 10.46
CA PHE A 217 0.52 3.79 11.47
C PHE A 217 1.30 3.89 12.78
N GLN A 218 0.62 3.59 13.88
CA GLN A 218 1.19 3.34 15.18
C GLN A 218 1.20 1.83 15.47
N PHE A 219 1.91 1.42 16.51
CA PHE A 219 2.09 0.01 16.82
C PHE A 219 1.75 -0.29 18.28
N PRO A 220 1.19 -1.47 18.59
CA PRO A 220 1.01 -1.92 19.95
C PRO A 220 2.37 -2.33 20.55
N PRO A 221 2.46 -2.47 21.88
CA PRO A 221 3.57 -3.21 22.49
C PRO A 221 3.68 -4.60 21.86
N PHE A 222 4.92 -5.08 21.61
CA PHE A 222 5.18 -6.35 20.90
C PHE A 222 4.36 -6.44 19.60
N PRO A 223 4.73 -5.64 18.58
CA PRO A 223 3.88 -5.37 17.41
C PRO A 223 3.81 -6.52 16.41
N TYR A 224 4.49 -7.63 16.65
CA TYR A 224 4.41 -8.81 15.79
C TYR A 224 4.47 -10.11 16.59
N VAL A 225 3.90 -11.14 15.97
CA VAL A 225 4.07 -12.55 16.33
C VAL A 225 4.77 -13.25 15.17
N ALA A 226 5.75 -14.07 15.48
CA ALA A 226 6.51 -14.73 14.44
C ALA A 226 6.90 -16.16 14.83
N HIS A 227 6.99 -17.04 13.82
CA HIS A 227 7.46 -18.40 13.97
C HIS A 227 8.29 -18.81 12.75
N SER A 228 9.47 -19.39 13.01
CA SER A 228 10.32 -20.00 12.00
C SER A 228 11.09 -21.16 12.65
N ARG A 229 11.28 -22.27 11.93
CA ARG A 229 12.01 -23.43 12.46
C ARG A 229 13.41 -23.61 11.89
N GLY A 230 13.76 -22.97 10.80
CA GLY A 230 15.09 -23.17 10.23
C GLY A 230 15.08 -23.34 8.70
N TRP A 231 16.10 -24.03 8.16
CA TRP A 231 16.45 -24.02 6.74
C TRP A 231 16.29 -25.36 6.03
N SER A 232 16.18 -26.48 6.77
CA SER A 232 16.08 -27.80 6.16
C SER A 232 14.70 -28.06 5.58
N ALA A 233 14.59 -29.05 4.67
CA ALA A 233 13.31 -29.49 4.14
C ALA A 233 12.41 -30.04 5.25
N GLU A 234 12.98 -30.78 6.20
CA GLU A 234 12.27 -31.32 7.36
C GLU A 234 11.76 -30.20 8.27
N ASP A 235 12.54 -29.11 8.45
CA ASP A 235 12.11 -27.97 9.22
C ASP A 235 10.92 -27.28 8.54
N MET A 236 10.92 -27.15 7.22
CA MET A 236 9.80 -26.57 6.48
C MET A 236 8.52 -27.40 6.60
N GLU A 237 8.61 -28.73 6.49
CA GLU A 237 7.47 -29.63 6.70
C GLU A 237 6.96 -29.58 8.13
N ARG A 238 7.85 -29.67 9.10
CA ARG A 238 7.51 -29.58 10.53
C ARG A 238 6.98 -28.22 10.93
N ASN A 239 7.35 -27.13 10.23
CA ASN A 239 6.86 -25.81 10.50
C ASN A 239 5.33 -25.70 10.30
N VAL A 240 4.78 -26.35 9.27
CA VAL A 240 3.34 -26.39 9.03
C VAL A 240 2.61 -27.08 10.19
N ALA A 241 3.11 -28.26 10.61
CA ALA A 241 2.56 -29.00 11.75
C ALA A 241 2.71 -28.16 13.04
N ALA A 242 3.89 -27.59 13.28
CA ALA A 242 4.15 -26.79 14.47
C ALA A 242 3.18 -25.60 14.57
N VAL A 243 2.94 -24.86 13.49
CA VAL A 243 1.98 -23.75 13.53
C VAL A 243 0.56 -24.25 13.75
N ARG A 244 0.16 -25.35 13.08
CA ARG A 244 -1.20 -25.89 13.22
C ARG A 244 -1.48 -26.43 14.62
N ASP A 245 -0.49 -27.12 15.21
CA ASP A 245 -0.68 -27.98 16.39
C ASP A 245 -0.15 -27.30 17.69
N THR A 246 0.32 -26.04 17.62
CA THR A 246 0.84 -25.30 18.79
C THR A 246 -0.16 -24.20 19.21
N PRO A 247 -1.00 -24.45 20.24
CA PRO A 247 -2.01 -23.49 20.69
C PRO A 247 -1.42 -22.13 21.08
N GLU A 248 -0.20 -22.08 21.62
CA GLU A 248 0.47 -20.88 22.09
C GLU A 248 0.77 -19.90 20.94
N LEU A 249 1.00 -20.38 19.72
CA LEU A 249 1.16 -19.52 18.54
C LEU A 249 -0.16 -18.84 18.16
N HIS A 250 -1.26 -19.59 18.22
CA HIS A 250 -2.59 -19.06 17.95
C HIS A 250 -3.01 -18.06 19.03
N GLU A 251 -2.74 -18.37 20.31
CA GLU A 251 -2.99 -17.44 21.42
C GLU A 251 -2.11 -16.19 21.31
N GLY A 252 -0.84 -16.32 20.93
CA GLY A 252 0.04 -15.18 20.67
C GLY A 252 -0.49 -14.26 19.57
N ALA A 253 -1.08 -14.81 18.50
CA ALA A 253 -1.74 -14.05 17.46
C ALA A 253 -3.03 -13.37 17.96
N ALA A 254 -3.81 -14.06 18.79
CA ALA A 254 -4.97 -13.48 19.45
C ALA A 254 -4.59 -12.33 20.38
N ASP A 255 -3.53 -12.48 21.16
CA ASP A 255 -3.00 -11.43 22.03
C ASP A 255 -2.49 -10.22 21.26
N LEU A 256 -1.85 -10.42 20.11
CA LEU A 256 -1.48 -9.30 19.23
C LEU A 256 -2.71 -8.49 18.82
N ALA A 257 -3.79 -9.17 18.43
CA ALA A 257 -5.03 -8.50 18.06
C ALA A 257 -5.63 -7.71 19.24
N ARG A 258 -5.67 -8.30 20.45
CA ARG A 258 -6.17 -7.64 21.66
C ARG A 258 -5.37 -6.38 21.99
N ARG A 259 -4.04 -6.47 21.98
CA ARG A 259 -3.15 -5.32 22.22
C ARG A 259 -3.31 -4.23 21.17
N ALA A 260 -3.45 -4.61 19.91
CA ALA A 260 -3.65 -3.65 18.82
C ALA A 260 -5.00 -2.93 18.95
N VAL A 261 -6.07 -3.65 19.27
CA VAL A 261 -7.40 -3.08 19.53
C VAL A 261 -7.37 -2.14 20.75
N GLU A 262 -6.74 -2.56 21.85
CA GLU A 262 -6.61 -1.70 23.03
C GLU A 262 -5.83 -0.42 22.71
N THR A 263 -4.72 -0.54 22.01
CA THR A 263 -3.93 0.63 21.56
C THR A 263 -4.77 1.57 20.71
N SER A 264 -5.52 1.03 19.76
CA SER A 264 -6.43 1.82 18.91
C SER A 264 -7.50 2.53 19.72
N ARG A 265 -8.14 1.84 20.69
CA ARG A 265 -9.16 2.43 21.57
C ARG A 265 -8.59 3.60 22.38
N ARG A 266 -7.38 3.47 22.90
CA ARG A 266 -6.68 4.56 23.60
C ARG A 266 -6.40 5.76 22.71
N LEU A 267 -5.95 5.52 21.48
CA LEU A 267 -5.68 6.59 20.50
C LEU A 267 -6.95 7.36 20.12
N LEU A 268 -8.08 6.69 20.04
CA LEU A 268 -9.36 7.30 19.70
C LEU A 268 -9.97 8.11 20.87
N GLN A 269 -9.55 7.83 22.10
CA GLN A 269 -9.95 8.59 23.28
C GLN A 269 -9.11 9.86 23.49
N THR A 270 -7.91 9.92 22.91
CA THR A 270 -7.08 11.11 22.98
C THR A 270 -7.62 12.19 22.04
N VAL A 271 -7.79 13.42 22.56
CA VAL A 271 -8.13 14.59 21.73
C VAL A 271 -7.12 14.68 20.58
N PRO A 272 -7.54 14.92 19.34
CA PRO A 272 -6.62 15.02 18.21
C PRO A 272 -5.55 16.05 18.54
N SER A 273 -4.30 15.62 18.65
CA SER A 273 -3.17 16.54 18.69
C SER A 273 -3.20 17.35 17.39
N PRO A 274 -3.03 18.68 17.44
CA PRO A 274 -2.97 19.48 16.22
C PRO A 274 -1.94 18.83 15.30
N ALA A 275 -2.29 18.68 14.03
CA ALA A 275 -1.50 17.98 13.03
C ALA A 275 -0.01 18.29 13.24
N ILE A 276 0.77 17.26 13.57
CA ILE A 276 2.23 17.41 13.69
C ILE A 276 2.69 17.78 12.28
N LYS A 277 2.91 19.09 12.07
CA LYS A 277 3.64 19.52 10.89
C LYS A 277 5.00 18.83 11.01
N ARG A 278 5.25 17.78 10.23
CA ARG A 278 6.61 17.34 10.02
C ARG A 278 7.38 18.59 9.65
N GLY A 279 8.25 19.04 10.56
CA GLY A 279 9.19 20.10 10.25
C GLY A 279 9.85 19.66 8.94
N GLY A 280 9.60 20.43 7.88
CA GLY A 280 10.02 20.00 6.55
C GLY A 280 11.47 19.59 6.64
N ARG A 281 11.80 18.35 6.33
CA ARG A 281 13.13 18.07 5.83
C ARG A 281 13.29 19.06 4.69
N LYS A 282 14.00 20.15 4.94
CA LYS A 282 14.54 20.97 3.87
C LYS A 282 15.22 19.96 2.98
N ALA A 283 14.61 19.65 1.85
CA ALA A 283 15.30 18.90 0.83
C ALA A 283 16.66 19.62 0.75
N HIS A 284 17.74 18.93 1.08
CA HIS A 284 19.06 19.41 0.73
C HIS A 284 19.00 19.50 -0.79
N ALA A 285 18.72 20.70 -1.29
CA ALA A 285 18.93 21.02 -2.67
C ALA A 285 20.42 20.72 -2.87
N ALA A 286 20.72 19.65 -3.59
CA ALA A 286 22.06 19.43 -4.05
C ALA A 286 22.48 20.73 -4.71
N PRO A 287 23.67 21.30 -4.41
CA PRO A 287 24.13 22.49 -5.06
C PRO A 287 24.05 22.23 -6.57
N ARG A 288 23.34 23.09 -7.29
CA ARG A 288 23.36 23.08 -8.75
C ARG A 288 24.83 23.16 -9.11
N SER A 289 25.38 22.11 -9.72
CA SER A 289 26.64 22.16 -10.39
C SER A 289 26.45 23.20 -11.52
N GLU A 290 26.99 24.38 -11.32
CA GLU A 290 27.22 25.32 -12.44
C GLU A 290 28.18 24.61 -13.38
N HIS A 291 27.63 23.98 -14.41
CA HIS A 291 28.44 23.62 -15.55
C HIS A 291 28.86 24.95 -16.19
N GLY A 292 30.07 25.35 -15.85
CA GLY A 292 30.77 26.43 -16.53
C GLY A 292 30.80 26.15 -18.03
N GLY A 293 30.25 27.05 -18.79
CA GLY A 293 30.33 27.02 -20.23
C GLY A 293 31.81 26.98 -20.63
N VAL A 294 32.17 25.96 -21.38
CA VAL A 294 33.44 25.96 -22.13
C VAL A 294 33.24 26.96 -23.25
N GLY A 295 33.93 28.12 -23.11
CA GLY A 295 33.98 29.10 -24.16
C GLY A 295 34.73 28.55 -25.37
N ASP A 296 34.11 28.65 -26.52
CA ASP A 296 34.76 28.53 -27.80
C ASP A 296 35.87 29.59 -27.90
N ALA A 297 37.10 29.14 -27.88
CA ALA A 297 38.23 29.93 -28.32
C ALA A 297 38.61 29.48 -29.75
N ALA A 298 38.20 30.28 -30.73
CA ALA A 298 38.71 30.21 -32.08
C ALA A 298 40.16 30.66 -32.10
N SER A 299 41.01 29.88 -32.73
CA SER A 299 42.15 30.31 -33.59
C SER A 299 42.74 29.08 -34.29
#